data_d1cdd99eb8f2529d92a2d1207d1147f8
#
_entry.id   d1cdd99eb8f2529d92a2d1207d1147f8
#
_cell.length_a   1.000
_cell.length_b   1.000
_cell.length_c   1.000
_cell.angle_alpha   90.00
_cell.angle_beta   90.00
_cell.angle_gamma   90.00
#
_symmetry.space_group_name_H-M   'P 1'
#
loop_
_entity.id
_entity.type
_entity.pdbx_description
1 polymer ?
#
loop_
_entity_poly.entity_id
_entity_poly.type
_entity_poly.pdbx_seq_one_letter_code
_entity_poly.pdbx_strand_id
1 'polypeptide(L)'
;MAILERLAEMQNAHGKNRLVMILDGMGVAVRRRLLDKNGYFCRHLAGLETAIIPATTVAATTAYQTGKMPWETGFIGWAQYYSETDEVIEVFRNTNLYTGEVSKMPKTTNTLPCKTVVEEMNDNGDQIRI
;
A
#
# COMPACT_ATOMS: atom_id res chain seq x y z
N MET A 1 4.31 9.56 5.36
CA MET A 1 5.23 10.61 4.87
C MET A 1 6.58 10.01 4.53
N ALA A 2 7.33 9.44 5.43
CA ALA A 2 8.68 8.93 5.14
C ALA A 2 8.80 7.93 3.98
N ILE A 3 7.82 7.11 3.72
CA ILE A 3 7.86 6.16 2.58
C ILE A 3 7.78 6.88 1.24
N LEU A 4 6.98 7.94 1.15
CA LEU A 4 6.85 8.74 -0.06
C LEU A 4 8.09 9.57 -0.32
N GLU A 5 8.68 10.13 0.73
CA GLU A 5 9.97 10.83 0.68
C GLU A 5 11.08 9.86 0.22
N ARG A 6 11.09 8.62 0.76
CA ARG A 6 12.02 7.57 0.32
C ARG A 6 11.82 7.16 -1.13
N LEU A 7 10.59 7.04 -1.59
CA LEU A 7 10.32 6.74 -2.99
C LEU A 7 10.75 7.90 -3.90
N ALA A 8 10.52 9.16 -3.48
CA ALA A 8 10.97 10.34 -4.18
C ALA A 8 12.51 10.47 -4.22
N GLU A 9 13.19 10.20 -3.10
CA GLU A 9 14.66 10.11 -3.06
C GLU A 9 15.18 9.02 -4.01
N MET A 10 14.49 7.90 -4.08
CA MET A 10 14.82 6.83 -5.01
C MET A 10 14.59 7.25 -6.47
N GLN A 11 13.65 8.11 -6.79
CA GLN A 11 13.45 8.65 -8.13
C GLN A 11 14.63 9.51 -8.60
N ASN A 12 15.19 10.30 -7.71
CA ASN A 12 16.26 11.27 -8.02
C ASN A 12 17.66 10.65 -8.09
N ALA A 13 17.86 9.43 -7.56
CA ALA A 13 19.16 8.77 -7.63
C ALA A 13 19.36 8.13 -9.01
N HIS A 14 20.23 8.69 -9.82
CA HIS A 14 20.64 8.13 -11.13
C HIS A 14 21.23 6.73 -10.96
N GLY A 15 20.49 5.71 -11.34
CA GLY A 15 20.91 4.32 -11.24
C GLY A 15 20.02 3.39 -12.06
N LYS A 16 20.61 2.27 -12.44
CA LYS A 16 19.95 1.17 -13.13
C LYS A 16 18.78 0.63 -12.31
N ASN A 17 18.03 -0.28 -12.82
CA ASN A 17 16.82 -0.89 -12.25
C ASN A 17 16.74 -0.93 -10.72
N ARG A 18 15.59 -0.55 -10.15
CA ARG A 18 15.33 -0.58 -8.72
C ARG A 18 14.21 -1.56 -8.42
N LEU A 19 14.37 -2.30 -7.35
CA LEU A 19 13.35 -3.21 -6.83
C LEU A 19 12.89 -2.69 -5.47
N VAL A 20 11.61 -2.36 -5.36
CA VAL A 20 10.95 -2.08 -4.08
C VAL A 20 10.17 -3.32 -3.65
N MET A 21 10.51 -3.87 -2.49
CA MET A 21 9.83 -5.03 -1.92
C MET A 21 9.12 -4.62 -0.63
N ILE A 22 7.80 -4.75 -0.60
CA ILE A 22 6.97 -4.48 0.58
C ILE A 22 6.62 -5.82 1.22
N LEU A 23 7.06 -6.01 2.48
CA LEU A 23 6.79 -7.21 3.26
C LEU A 23 5.71 -6.90 4.30
N ASP A 24 4.50 -7.38 4.05
CA ASP A 24 3.38 -7.22 4.98
C ASP A 24 3.62 -8.00 6.27
N GLY A 25 3.16 -7.45 7.40
CA GLY A 25 3.32 -8.07 8.71
C GLY A 25 4.73 -8.10 9.29
N MET A 26 5.75 -7.62 8.57
CA MET A 26 7.15 -7.60 9.03
C MET A 26 7.47 -6.38 9.88
N GLY A 27 6.81 -6.27 11.03
CA GLY A 27 7.06 -5.18 11.99
C GLY A 27 8.32 -5.37 12.83
N VAL A 28 8.67 -4.33 13.60
CA VAL A 28 9.87 -4.29 14.47
C VAL A 28 9.93 -5.48 15.44
N ALA A 29 8.79 -5.88 16.01
CA ALA A 29 8.72 -7.01 16.93
C ALA A 29 9.09 -8.34 16.25
N VAL A 30 8.56 -8.58 15.04
CA VAL A 30 8.87 -9.77 14.23
C VAL A 30 10.35 -9.77 13.89
N ARG A 31 10.89 -8.65 13.41
CA ARG A 31 12.31 -8.50 13.11
C ARG A 31 13.20 -8.84 14.31
N ARG A 32 12.89 -8.30 15.49
CA ARG A 32 13.69 -8.51 16.71
C ARG A 32 13.67 -9.95 17.20
N ARG A 33 12.56 -10.67 16.99
CA ARG A 33 12.39 -12.05 17.49
C ARG A 33 12.89 -13.12 16.53
N LEU A 34 12.73 -12.91 15.22
CA LEU A 34 12.86 -13.97 14.23
C LEU A 34 14.03 -13.80 13.28
N LEU A 35 14.56 -12.57 13.12
CA LEU A 35 15.67 -12.34 12.19
C LEU A 35 17.00 -12.35 12.91
N ASP A 36 18.00 -12.96 12.25
CA ASP A 36 19.38 -12.89 12.69
C ASP A 36 19.87 -11.45 12.73
N LYS A 37 20.44 -11.04 13.86
CA LYS A 37 21.01 -9.70 14.06
C LYS A 37 22.11 -9.36 13.05
N ASN A 38 22.85 -10.36 12.61
CA ASN A 38 23.89 -10.25 11.61
C ASN A 38 23.41 -10.50 10.17
N GLY A 39 22.12 -10.85 10.01
CA GLY A 39 21.50 -11.09 8.74
C GLY A 39 21.32 -9.82 7.90
N TYR A 40 21.05 -9.99 6.60
CA TYR A 40 20.95 -8.93 5.63
C TYR A 40 20.00 -7.80 6.07
N PHE A 41 18.77 -8.11 6.45
CA PHE A 41 17.76 -7.12 6.83
C PHE A 41 18.13 -6.31 8.09
N CYS A 42 18.81 -6.92 9.04
CA CYS A 42 19.23 -6.23 10.25
C CYS A 42 20.42 -5.31 10.02
N ARG A 43 21.38 -5.73 9.20
CA ARG A 43 22.58 -4.92 8.89
C ARG A 43 22.29 -3.74 7.96
N HIS A 44 21.25 -3.84 7.13
CA HIS A 44 20.88 -2.79 6.16
C HIS A 44 19.65 -1.99 6.59
N LEU A 45 19.31 -2.02 7.88
CA LEU A 45 18.23 -1.20 8.42
C LEU A 45 18.59 0.28 8.36
N ALA A 46 17.90 1.03 7.51
CA ALA A 46 18.14 2.47 7.36
C ALA A 46 17.32 3.32 8.34
N GLY A 47 16.17 2.82 8.81
CA GLY A 47 15.32 3.56 9.73
C GLY A 47 14.12 2.75 10.21
N LEU A 48 13.36 3.33 11.11
CA LEU A 48 12.10 2.81 11.64
C LEU A 48 11.05 3.89 11.50
N GLU A 49 9.87 3.48 11.01
CA GLU A 49 8.73 4.36 10.86
C GLU A 49 7.52 3.76 11.56
N THR A 50 6.57 4.60 11.92
CA THR A 50 5.28 4.14 12.44
C THR A 50 4.37 3.74 11.30
N ALA A 51 3.54 2.71 11.53
CA ALA A 51 2.47 2.38 10.61
C ALA A 51 1.47 3.54 10.50
N ILE A 52 0.79 3.63 9.37
CA ILE A 52 -0.34 4.54 9.21
C ILE A 52 -1.50 4.13 10.10
N ILE A 53 -2.42 5.05 10.33
CA ILE A 53 -3.64 4.80 11.11
C ILE A 53 -4.85 4.96 10.19
N PRO A 54 -5.75 3.95 10.14
CA PRO A 54 -5.68 2.65 10.82
C PRO A 54 -4.59 1.74 10.25
N ALA A 55 -3.97 0.92 11.10
CA ALA A 55 -2.90 0.00 10.72
C ALA A 55 -3.48 -1.29 10.12
N THR A 56 -4.16 -1.16 8.97
CA THR A 56 -4.72 -2.28 8.22
C THR A 56 -3.98 -2.44 6.89
N THR A 57 -3.94 -3.66 6.37
CA THR A 57 -3.28 -3.96 5.08
C THR A 57 -3.88 -3.11 3.95
N VAL A 58 -5.20 -2.95 3.93
CA VAL A 58 -5.90 -2.15 2.90
C VAL A 58 -5.45 -0.68 2.96
N ALA A 59 -5.47 -0.07 4.13
CA ALA A 59 -5.07 1.32 4.30
C ALA A 59 -3.58 1.51 3.94
N ALA A 60 -2.71 0.60 4.41
CA ALA A 60 -1.27 0.66 4.14
C ALA A 60 -0.97 0.48 2.65
N THR A 61 -1.54 -0.55 2.02
CA THR A 61 -1.31 -0.84 0.60
C THR A 61 -1.81 0.30 -0.28
N THR A 62 -3.01 0.84 0.01
CA THR A 62 -3.54 1.98 -0.73
C THR A 62 -2.66 3.22 -0.58
N ALA A 63 -2.15 3.48 0.63
CA ALA A 63 -1.23 4.58 0.85
C ALA A 63 0.09 4.41 0.06
N TYR A 64 0.65 3.21 -0.02
CA TYR A 64 1.83 2.94 -0.86
C TYR A 64 1.54 3.13 -2.35
N GLN A 65 0.37 2.70 -2.80
CA GLN A 65 -0.01 2.81 -4.22
C GLN A 65 -0.30 4.23 -4.66
N THR A 66 -0.84 5.07 -3.76
CA THR A 66 -1.35 6.40 -4.14
C THR A 66 -0.51 7.56 -3.60
N GLY A 67 0.35 7.28 -2.64
CA GLY A 67 1.03 8.35 -1.92
C GLY A 67 0.12 9.17 -1.00
N LYS A 68 -1.14 8.76 -0.83
CA LYS A 68 -2.16 9.48 -0.06
C LYS A 68 -2.45 8.77 1.26
N MET A 69 -2.89 9.54 2.22
CA MET A 69 -3.28 9.01 3.52
C MET A 69 -4.68 8.38 3.48
N PRO A 70 -5.03 7.49 4.44
CA PRO A 70 -6.34 6.82 4.43
C PRO A 70 -7.54 7.76 4.46
N TRP A 71 -7.42 8.92 5.10
CA TRP A 71 -8.49 9.93 5.11
C TRP A 71 -8.66 10.67 3.78
N GLU A 72 -7.68 10.63 2.90
CA GLU A 72 -7.76 11.20 1.55
C GLU A 72 -8.33 10.18 0.56
N THR A 73 -8.00 8.91 0.73
CA THR A 73 -8.44 7.83 -0.17
C THR A 73 -9.77 7.22 0.23
N GLY A 74 -10.15 7.31 1.51
CA GLY A 74 -11.32 6.64 2.08
C GLY A 74 -11.13 5.13 2.32
N PHE A 75 -9.97 4.56 2.01
CA PHE A 75 -9.68 3.14 2.21
C PHE A 75 -9.07 2.89 3.58
N ILE A 76 -9.93 2.51 4.54
CA ILE A 76 -9.55 2.43 5.96
C ILE A 76 -9.54 1.01 6.53
N GLY A 77 -10.20 0.05 5.88
CA GLY A 77 -10.36 -1.29 6.44
C GLY A 77 -10.52 -2.37 5.39
N TRP A 78 -10.44 -3.62 5.87
CA TRP A 78 -10.56 -4.82 5.07
C TRP A 78 -11.94 -4.94 4.41
N ALA A 79 -12.99 -4.54 5.15
CA ALA A 79 -14.34 -4.46 4.66
C ALA A 79 -14.93 -3.08 4.96
N GLN A 80 -15.64 -2.51 4.00
CA GLN A 80 -16.25 -1.19 4.09
C GLN A 80 -17.68 -1.20 3.54
N TYR A 81 -18.53 -0.36 4.13
CA TYR A 81 -19.87 -0.15 3.64
C TYR A 81 -19.88 0.88 2.50
N TYR A 82 -20.57 0.56 1.44
CA TYR A 82 -20.79 1.42 0.28
C TYR A 82 -22.27 1.70 0.11
N SER A 83 -22.65 2.94 0.30
CA SER A 83 -24.05 3.39 0.23
C SER A 83 -24.63 3.30 -1.19
N GLU A 84 -23.79 3.38 -2.21
CA GLU A 84 -24.19 3.36 -3.62
C GLU A 84 -24.81 2.02 -4.03
N THR A 85 -24.41 0.95 -3.38
CA THR A 85 -24.90 -0.41 -3.66
C THR A 85 -25.59 -1.06 -2.47
N ASP A 86 -25.60 -0.39 -1.32
CA ASP A 86 -26.06 -0.93 -0.03
C ASP A 86 -25.34 -2.25 0.34
N GLU A 87 -24.04 -2.29 0.17
CA GLU A 87 -23.21 -3.46 0.42
C GLU A 87 -22.07 -3.18 1.39
N VAL A 88 -21.73 -4.19 2.21
CA VAL A 88 -20.42 -4.24 2.89
C VAL A 88 -19.49 -5.09 2.04
N ILE A 89 -18.42 -4.49 1.52
CA ILE A 89 -17.55 -5.10 0.52
C ILE A 89 -16.18 -5.38 1.13
N GLU A 90 -15.69 -6.61 0.95
CA GLU A 90 -14.28 -6.94 1.14
C GLU A 90 -13.45 -6.29 0.03
N VAL A 91 -12.67 -5.26 0.38
CA VAL A 91 -12.03 -4.35 -0.58
C VAL A 91 -11.18 -5.06 -1.62
N PHE A 92 -10.29 -5.96 -1.22
CA PHE A 92 -9.37 -6.62 -2.17
C PHE A 92 -10.03 -7.69 -3.02
N ARG A 93 -11.04 -8.38 -2.47
CA ARG A 93 -11.77 -9.43 -3.21
C ARG A 93 -12.85 -8.87 -4.10
N ASN A 94 -13.33 -7.67 -3.78
CA ASN A 94 -14.49 -7.05 -4.38
C ASN A 94 -15.75 -7.93 -4.27
N THR A 95 -15.93 -8.52 -3.10
CA THR A 95 -17.07 -9.41 -2.80
C THR A 95 -17.86 -8.84 -1.63
N ASN A 96 -19.18 -9.05 -1.67
CA ASN A 96 -20.05 -8.72 -0.55
C ASN A 96 -19.67 -9.60 0.64
N LEU A 97 -19.42 -8.99 1.79
CA LEU A 97 -18.94 -9.66 3.01
C LEU A 97 -19.92 -10.73 3.52
N TYR A 98 -21.23 -10.52 3.33
CA TYR A 98 -22.26 -11.41 3.88
C TYR A 98 -22.69 -12.50 2.92
N THR A 99 -22.74 -12.20 1.62
CA THR A 99 -23.19 -13.17 0.61
C THR A 99 -22.03 -13.90 -0.07
N GLY A 100 -20.84 -13.34 -0.07
CA GLY A 100 -19.67 -13.85 -0.80
C GLY A 100 -19.75 -13.65 -2.31
N GLU A 101 -20.82 -13.02 -2.81
CA GLU A 101 -21.00 -12.74 -4.24
C GLU A 101 -20.11 -11.57 -4.66
N VAL A 102 -19.80 -11.52 -5.97
CA VAL A 102 -19.07 -10.37 -6.54
C VAL A 102 -19.90 -9.11 -6.33
N SER A 103 -19.29 -8.07 -5.80
CA SER A 103 -19.97 -6.80 -5.56
C SER A 103 -20.46 -6.16 -6.84
N LYS A 104 -21.57 -5.43 -6.74
CA LYS A 104 -22.10 -4.57 -7.81
C LYS A 104 -21.24 -3.33 -8.06
N MET A 105 -20.41 -2.97 -7.08
CA MET A 105 -19.42 -1.89 -7.25
C MET A 105 -18.35 -2.28 -8.28
N PRO A 106 -17.88 -1.35 -9.11
CA PRO A 106 -16.63 -1.53 -9.84
C PRO A 106 -15.53 -1.95 -8.88
N LYS A 107 -14.51 -2.69 -9.37
CA LYS A 107 -13.36 -3.05 -8.53
C LYS A 107 -12.90 -1.84 -7.74
N THR A 108 -12.80 -2.00 -6.42
CA THR A 108 -12.44 -0.92 -5.50
C THR A 108 -11.10 -0.25 -5.87
N THR A 109 -10.17 -0.99 -6.49
CA THR A 109 -8.95 -0.43 -7.07
C THR A 109 -9.21 0.56 -8.21
N ASN A 110 -10.35 0.47 -8.90
CA ASN A 110 -10.73 1.39 -9.98
C ASN A 110 -11.51 2.61 -9.46
N THR A 111 -11.83 2.64 -8.18
CA THR A 111 -12.55 3.76 -7.52
C THR A 111 -11.63 4.65 -6.70
N LEU A 112 -10.32 4.51 -6.85
CA LEU A 112 -9.37 5.40 -6.20
C LEU A 112 -9.61 6.85 -6.63
N PRO A 113 -9.69 7.80 -5.69
CA PRO A 113 -9.98 9.20 -6.00
C PRO A 113 -8.79 9.94 -6.64
N CYS A 114 -7.69 9.24 -6.89
CA CYS A 114 -6.43 9.82 -7.41
C CYS A 114 -5.67 8.78 -8.24
N LYS A 115 -4.72 9.24 -9.04
CA LYS A 115 -3.77 8.37 -9.73
C LYS A 115 -2.90 7.63 -8.73
N THR A 116 -2.46 6.45 -9.13
CA THR A 116 -1.42 5.72 -8.41
C THR A 116 -0.05 6.32 -8.69
N VAL A 117 0.89 6.11 -7.79
CA VAL A 117 2.30 6.50 -7.98
C VAL A 117 2.87 5.93 -9.28
N VAL A 118 2.48 4.71 -9.64
CA VAL A 118 2.91 4.07 -10.90
C VAL A 118 2.36 4.79 -12.13
N GLU A 119 1.09 5.19 -12.10
CA GLU A 119 0.48 5.97 -13.20
C GLU A 119 1.14 7.33 -13.34
N GLU A 120 1.38 8.03 -12.21
CA GLU A 120 2.07 9.32 -12.22
C GLU A 120 3.51 9.21 -12.76
N MET A 121 4.24 8.17 -12.35
CA MET A 121 5.62 7.95 -12.83
C MET A 121 5.65 7.58 -14.31
N ASN A 122 4.73 6.73 -14.80
CA ASN A 122 4.63 6.39 -16.20
C ASN A 122 4.28 7.60 -17.06
N ASP A 123 3.40 8.49 -16.58
CA ASP A 123 3.09 9.76 -17.26
C ASP A 123 4.32 10.68 -17.35
N ASN A 124 5.23 10.59 -16.42
CA ASN A 124 6.50 11.32 -16.42
C ASN A 124 7.60 10.66 -17.28
N GLY A 125 7.31 9.51 -17.90
CA GLY A 125 8.22 8.80 -18.80
C GLY A 125 9.09 7.73 -18.11
N ASP A 126 8.85 7.42 -16.85
CA ASP A 126 9.50 6.31 -16.16
C ASP A 126 8.85 4.98 -16.56
N GLN A 127 9.65 3.94 -16.67
CA GLN A 127 9.14 2.59 -16.93
C GLN A 127 9.03 1.80 -15.64
N ILE A 128 7.82 1.73 -15.07
CA ILE A 128 7.54 0.96 -13.86
C ILE A 128 6.74 -0.29 -14.22
N ARG A 129 7.13 -1.41 -13.61
CA ARG A 129 6.42 -2.69 -13.68
C ARG A 129 6.07 -3.12 -12.25
N ILE A 130 4.84 -3.55 -12.04
CA ILE A 130 4.34 -4.18 -10.82
C ILE A 130 4.20 -5.68 -11.09
#